data_2e4eed397e17f6bf8e95b1f451df40d7
#
_entry.id   2e4eed397e17f6bf8e95b1f451df40d7
#
_cell.length_a   1.000
_cell.length_b   1.000
_cell.length_c   1.000
_cell.angle_alpha   90.00
_cell.angle_beta   90.00
_cell.angle_gamma   90.00
#
_symmetry.space_group_name_H-M   'P 1'
#
loop_
_entity.id
_entity.type
_entity.pdbx_description
1 polymer ?
#
loop_
_entity_poly.entity_id
_entity_poly.type
_entity_poly.pdbx_seq_one_letter_code
_entity_poly.pdbx_strand_id
1 'polypeptide(L)'
;MDDFSMALSVTCTECSNELVRSFSFTFHPPLLCIELWQSPRLLDFVLHIDAGGSRRLYKLRGVIYFSREHFTCRVITGNGMVWFHDGISTGSSLRYESPHISSIPLEDSTLAVYIRC
;
A
#
# COMPACT_ATOMS: atom_id res chain seq x y z
N MET A 1 3.34 8.41 19.88
CA MET A 1 2.28 8.03 18.96
C MET A 1 2.86 8.08 17.56
N ASP A 2 2.83 6.96 16.88
CA ASP A 2 3.39 6.89 15.55
C ASP A 2 2.31 7.29 14.54
N ASP A 3 2.45 8.50 14.03
CA ASP A 3 1.58 8.97 12.97
C ASP A 3 2.08 8.43 11.64
N PHE A 4 1.14 8.00 10.83
CA PHE A 4 1.46 7.66 9.46
C PHE A 4 1.68 8.96 8.67
N SER A 5 2.86 9.14 8.09
CA SER A 5 3.19 10.34 7.35
C SER A 5 3.69 10.02 5.95
N MET A 6 3.41 10.92 5.02
CA MET A 6 3.77 10.80 3.62
C MET A 6 4.37 12.12 3.14
N ALA A 7 5.56 12.07 2.54
CA ALA A 7 6.15 13.25 1.91
C ALA A 7 5.34 13.66 0.68
N LEU A 8 5.09 14.95 0.55
CA LEU A 8 4.49 15.55 -0.63
C LEU A 8 5.61 16.18 -1.47
N SER A 9 5.51 16.10 -2.80
CA SER A 9 6.48 16.73 -3.70
C SER A 9 6.26 18.25 -3.80
N VAL A 10 6.01 18.90 -2.65
CA VAL A 10 5.73 20.32 -2.53
C VAL A 10 6.53 20.88 -1.37
N THR A 11 7.13 22.04 -1.55
CA THR A 11 7.85 22.74 -0.50
C THR A 11 6.99 23.85 0.11
N CYS A 12 7.23 24.13 1.38
CA CYS A 12 6.61 25.27 2.06
C CYS A 12 7.14 26.58 1.45
N THR A 13 6.23 27.49 1.14
CA THR A 13 6.61 28.79 0.56
C THR A 13 7.29 29.72 1.57
N GLU A 14 7.14 29.47 2.86
CA GLU A 14 7.70 30.32 3.90
C GLU A 14 9.05 29.83 4.43
N CYS A 15 9.20 28.50 4.61
CA CYS A 15 10.41 27.94 5.21
C CYS A 15 11.23 27.04 4.26
N SER A 16 10.73 26.81 3.05
CA SER A 16 11.38 25.97 2.03
C SER A 16 11.55 24.50 2.43
N ASN A 17 10.96 24.06 3.52
CA ASN A 17 10.96 22.66 3.92
C ASN A 17 9.96 21.86 3.10
N GLU A 18 10.24 20.56 2.91
CA GLU A 18 9.31 19.65 2.28
C GLU A 18 8.04 19.51 3.12
N LEU A 19 6.88 19.58 2.45
CA LEU A 19 5.60 19.35 3.11
C LEU A 19 5.36 17.87 3.31
N VAL A 20 4.83 17.53 4.47
CA VAL A 20 4.50 16.16 4.85
C VAL A 20 3.03 16.09 5.24
N ARG A 21 2.32 15.13 4.67
CA ARG A 21 0.95 14.83 5.10
C ARG A 21 1.01 13.76 6.17
N SER A 22 0.45 14.05 7.33
CA SER A 22 0.38 13.11 8.44
C SER A 22 -1.05 12.68 8.70
N PHE A 23 -1.24 11.41 9.08
CA PHE A 23 -2.52 10.86 9.45
C PHE A 23 -2.41 10.29 10.86
N SER A 24 -3.43 10.53 11.66
CA SER A 24 -3.58 9.89 12.96
C SER A 24 -4.89 9.14 13.00
N PHE A 25 -4.92 8.02 13.71
CA PHE A 25 -6.08 7.14 13.79
C PHE A 25 -6.66 7.19 15.19
N THR A 26 -7.98 7.30 15.28
CA THR A 26 -8.71 7.23 16.56
C THR A 26 -9.14 5.80 16.88
N PHE A 27 -9.19 4.94 15.88
CA PHE A 27 -9.51 3.52 16.03
C PHE A 27 -8.76 2.73 14.94
N HIS A 28 -8.75 1.40 15.06
CA HIS A 28 -8.10 0.54 14.07
C HIS A 28 -9.12 0.04 13.05
N PRO A 29 -9.17 0.62 11.83
CA PRO A 29 -10.06 0.10 10.79
C PRO A 29 -9.63 -1.31 10.38
N PRO A 30 -10.57 -2.17 9.97
CA PRO A 30 -10.21 -3.52 9.51
C PRO A 30 -9.43 -3.52 8.19
N LEU A 31 -9.61 -2.50 7.38
CA LEU A 31 -8.96 -2.33 6.08
C LEU A 31 -8.34 -0.94 5.99
N LEU A 32 -7.12 -0.85 5.48
CA LEU A 32 -6.42 0.40 5.26
C LEU A 32 -5.92 0.46 3.83
N CYS A 33 -6.38 1.46 3.06
CA CYS A 33 -5.92 1.71 1.70
C CYS A 33 -5.04 2.95 1.69
N ILE A 34 -3.84 2.83 1.15
CA ILE A 34 -2.86 3.90 1.12
C ILE A 34 -2.50 4.22 -0.32
N GLU A 35 -2.69 5.47 -0.73
CA GLU A 35 -2.23 5.94 -2.01
C GLU A 35 -0.71 6.01 -2.04
N LEU A 36 -0.13 5.46 -3.10
CA LEU A 36 1.30 5.47 -3.35
C LEU A 36 1.60 6.57 -4.36
N TRP A 37 1.62 7.80 -3.86
CA TRP A 37 1.72 8.97 -4.72
C TRP A 37 3.17 9.24 -5.13
N GLN A 38 3.43 9.22 -6.45
CA GLN A 38 4.62 9.77 -7.14
C GLN A 38 6.01 9.26 -6.74
N SER A 39 6.14 8.26 -5.93
CA SER A 39 7.47 7.80 -5.56
C SER A 39 7.49 6.29 -5.44
N PRO A 40 8.39 5.59 -6.14
CA PRO A 40 8.62 4.18 -5.90
C PRO A 40 9.32 4.05 -4.54
N ARG A 41 8.52 4.12 -3.46
CA ARG A 41 9.00 3.76 -2.13
C ARG A 41 8.94 2.25 -2.00
N LEU A 42 9.87 1.72 -1.26
CA LEU A 42 9.75 0.36 -0.77
C LEU A 42 8.44 0.27 0.01
N LEU A 43 7.55 -0.62 -0.42
CA LEU A 43 6.33 -0.90 0.31
C LEU A 43 6.68 -1.67 1.57
N ASP A 44 6.25 -1.17 2.71
CA ASP A 44 6.31 -1.95 3.93
C ASP A 44 5.29 -3.08 3.85
N PHE A 45 5.72 -4.31 4.06
CA PHE A 45 4.83 -5.46 4.07
C PHE A 45 4.00 -5.55 5.35
N VAL A 46 4.48 -4.88 6.38
CA VAL A 46 3.88 -4.85 7.71
C VAL A 46 3.88 -3.41 8.21
N LEU A 47 2.75 -2.97 8.71
CA LEU A 47 2.61 -1.67 9.38
C LEU A 47 2.14 -1.86 10.81
N HIS A 48 2.65 -1.02 11.70
CA HIS A 48 2.17 -0.91 13.07
C HIS A 48 1.43 0.40 13.22
N ILE A 49 0.15 0.34 13.56
CA ILE A 49 -0.70 1.53 13.70
C ILE A 49 -1.13 1.68 15.15
N ASP A 50 -0.88 2.85 15.71
CA ASP A 50 -1.33 3.23 17.04
C ASP A 50 -2.66 3.96 16.95
N ALA A 51 -3.64 3.52 17.72
CA ALA A 51 -4.94 4.18 17.84
C ALA A 51 -5.59 3.78 19.16
N GLY A 52 -6.26 4.73 19.81
CA GLY A 52 -7.01 4.46 21.04
C GLY A 52 -6.18 3.86 22.17
N GLY A 53 -4.89 4.17 22.23
CA GLY A 53 -4.00 3.65 23.27
C GLY A 53 -3.48 2.23 23.03
N SER A 54 -3.74 1.65 21.88
CA SER A 54 -3.23 0.32 21.52
C SER A 54 -2.59 0.32 20.15
N ARG A 55 -1.71 -0.64 19.92
CA ARG A 55 -1.02 -0.84 18.63
C ARG A 55 -1.51 -2.12 17.98
N ARG A 56 -1.82 -2.04 16.70
CA ARG A 56 -2.23 -3.19 15.89
C ARG A 56 -1.32 -3.37 14.69
N LEU A 57 -1.14 -4.63 14.34
CA LEU A 57 -0.39 -5.04 13.17
C LEU A 57 -1.30 -5.07 11.95
N TYR A 58 -0.79 -4.52 10.83
CA TYR A 58 -1.42 -4.59 9.52
C TYR A 58 -0.48 -5.26 8.55
N LYS A 59 -1.00 -6.13 7.71
CA LYS A 59 -0.22 -6.81 6.68
C LYS A 59 -0.70 -6.42 5.30
N LEU A 60 0.26 -6.24 4.40
CA LEU A 60 -0.03 -5.99 2.98
C LEU A 60 -0.75 -7.19 2.37
N ARG A 61 -1.90 -6.94 1.75
CA ARG A 61 -2.73 -7.96 1.11
C ARG A 61 -3.05 -7.67 -0.34
N GLY A 62 -2.78 -6.46 -0.81
CA GLY A 62 -3.02 -6.12 -2.19
C GLY A 62 -2.24 -4.90 -2.63
N VAL A 63 -1.90 -4.88 -3.90
CA VAL A 63 -1.29 -3.72 -4.56
C VAL A 63 -2.01 -3.52 -5.88
N ILE A 64 -2.45 -2.30 -6.12
CA ILE A 64 -3.11 -1.91 -7.36
C ILE A 64 -2.12 -1.09 -8.19
N TYR A 65 -2.05 -1.40 -9.47
CA TYR A 65 -1.18 -0.75 -10.45
C TYR A 65 -2.03 -0.04 -11.49
N PHE A 66 -1.55 1.10 -11.94
CA PHE A 66 -2.16 1.82 -13.05
C PHE A 66 -1.08 2.19 -14.07
N SER A 67 -1.27 1.78 -15.31
CA SER A 67 -0.37 2.09 -16.41
C SER A 67 -1.13 2.03 -17.73
N ARG A 68 -0.87 2.96 -18.64
CA ARG A 68 -1.47 2.98 -19.97
C ARG A 68 -3.00 2.90 -19.94
N GLU A 69 -3.62 3.67 -19.04
CA GLU A 69 -5.07 3.71 -18.84
C GLU A 69 -5.68 2.35 -18.44
N HIS A 70 -4.88 1.48 -17.84
CA HIS A 70 -5.30 0.15 -17.46
C HIS A 70 -4.88 -0.17 -16.01
N PHE A 71 -5.79 -0.79 -15.27
CA PHE A 71 -5.54 -1.24 -13.90
C PHE A 71 -5.25 -2.73 -13.85
N THR A 72 -4.25 -3.08 -13.08
CA THR A 72 -3.95 -4.46 -12.69
C THR A 72 -3.79 -4.52 -11.18
N CYS A 73 -3.77 -5.71 -10.61
CA CYS A 73 -3.52 -5.85 -9.19
C CYS A 73 -2.79 -7.15 -8.86
N ARG A 74 -2.15 -7.14 -7.69
CA ARG A 74 -1.62 -8.33 -7.06
C ARG A 74 -2.29 -8.54 -5.72
N VAL A 75 -2.68 -9.77 -5.46
CA VAL A 75 -3.30 -10.20 -4.20
C VAL A 75 -2.30 -11.06 -3.47
N ILE A 76 -2.14 -10.80 -2.18
CA ILE A 76 -1.19 -11.50 -1.33
C ILE A 76 -1.98 -12.30 -0.30
N THR A 77 -1.83 -13.61 -0.31
CA THR A 77 -2.50 -14.50 0.63
C THR A 77 -1.82 -14.49 2.00
N GLY A 78 -2.48 -15.10 2.99
CA GLY A 78 -2.00 -15.12 4.37
C GLY A 78 -0.62 -15.75 4.54
N ASN A 79 -0.24 -16.67 3.65
CA ASN A 79 1.07 -17.33 3.64
C ASN A 79 2.12 -16.62 2.75
N GLY A 80 1.80 -15.41 2.25
CA GLY A 80 2.73 -14.63 1.44
C GLY A 80 2.76 -14.97 -0.05
N MET A 81 1.91 -15.86 -0.51
CA MET A 81 1.81 -16.18 -1.94
C MET A 81 1.21 -15.03 -2.72
N VAL A 82 1.73 -14.77 -3.92
CA VAL A 82 1.33 -13.65 -4.75
C VAL A 82 0.55 -14.15 -5.96
N TRP A 83 -0.61 -13.55 -6.18
CA TRP A 83 -1.50 -13.81 -7.31
C TRP A 83 -1.70 -12.54 -8.10
N PHE A 84 -1.73 -12.65 -9.41
CA PHE A 84 -1.91 -11.53 -10.33
C PHE A 84 -3.29 -11.56 -10.97
N HIS A 85 -3.89 -10.38 -11.12
CA HIS A 85 -5.15 -10.20 -11.83
C HIS A 85 -5.03 -9.05 -12.83
N ASP A 86 -5.48 -9.34 -14.05
CA ASP A 86 -5.64 -8.37 -15.12
C ASP A 86 -6.93 -8.74 -15.87
N GLY A 87 -7.92 -7.87 -15.82
CA GLY A 87 -9.22 -8.14 -16.46
C GLY A 87 -9.15 -8.49 -17.94
N ILE A 88 -8.08 -8.06 -18.63
CA ILE A 88 -7.87 -8.36 -20.04
C ILE A 88 -7.20 -9.71 -20.24
N SER A 89 -6.09 -9.96 -19.53
CA SER A 89 -5.26 -11.16 -19.78
C SER A 89 -5.64 -12.36 -18.93
N THR A 90 -6.14 -12.16 -17.71
CA THR A 90 -6.53 -13.26 -16.82
C THR A 90 -8.04 -13.44 -16.71
N GLY A 91 -8.83 -12.53 -17.28
CA GLY A 91 -10.29 -12.54 -17.21
C GLY A 91 -10.79 -12.39 -15.77
N SER A 92 -11.69 -13.27 -15.35
CA SER A 92 -12.23 -13.29 -13.98
C SER A 92 -11.38 -14.09 -13.01
N SER A 93 -10.26 -14.66 -13.44
CA SER A 93 -9.42 -15.54 -12.63
C SER A 93 -8.17 -14.84 -12.13
N LEU A 94 -7.66 -15.31 -10.99
CA LEU A 94 -6.34 -14.95 -10.49
C LEU A 94 -5.31 -15.92 -11.04
N ARG A 95 -4.14 -15.41 -11.41
CA ARG A 95 -3.01 -16.22 -11.85
C ARG A 95 -1.94 -16.26 -10.77
N TYR A 96 -1.55 -17.46 -10.36
CA TYR A 96 -0.44 -17.62 -9.43
C TYR A 96 0.85 -17.07 -10.05
N GLU A 97 1.60 -16.29 -9.30
CA GLU A 97 2.80 -15.63 -9.80
C GLU A 97 4.06 -15.98 -9.01
N SER A 98 3.98 -15.93 -7.69
CA SER A 98 5.19 -16.08 -6.87
C SER A 98 4.87 -16.61 -5.48
N PRO A 99 5.75 -17.45 -4.89
CA PRO A 99 5.63 -17.86 -3.50
C PRO A 99 6.09 -16.77 -2.51
N HIS A 100 6.69 -15.68 -2.99
CA HIS A 100 7.32 -14.67 -2.12
C HIS A 100 6.79 -13.27 -2.39
N ILE A 101 6.28 -12.65 -1.34
CA ILE A 101 5.84 -11.27 -1.35
C ILE A 101 6.98 -10.29 -1.73
N SER A 102 8.22 -10.64 -1.43
CA SER A 102 9.38 -9.80 -1.73
C SER A 102 9.65 -9.59 -3.22
N SER A 103 9.03 -10.41 -4.09
CA SER A 103 9.19 -10.30 -5.54
C SER A 103 8.21 -9.36 -6.22
N ILE A 104 7.35 -8.68 -5.45
CA ILE A 104 6.34 -7.77 -6.00
C ILE A 104 7.01 -6.55 -6.66
N PRO A 105 6.72 -6.28 -7.96
CA PRO A 105 7.20 -5.06 -8.58
C PRO A 105 6.52 -3.83 -7.98
N LEU A 106 7.27 -2.74 -7.86
CA LEU A 106 6.78 -1.48 -7.31
C LEU A 106 6.48 -0.45 -8.38
N GLU A 107 6.97 -0.65 -9.60
CA GLU A 107 6.71 0.24 -10.72
C GLU A 107 5.21 0.30 -11.03
N ASP A 108 4.71 1.52 -11.28
CA ASP A 108 3.30 1.80 -11.54
C ASP A 108 2.35 1.48 -10.38
N SER A 109 2.86 1.16 -9.20
CA SER A 109 2.01 0.94 -8.04
C SER A 109 1.32 2.24 -7.62
N THR A 110 0.01 2.15 -7.41
CA THR A 110 -0.85 3.30 -7.17
C THR A 110 -1.50 3.27 -5.79
N LEU A 111 -1.86 2.08 -5.33
CA LEU A 111 -2.58 1.89 -4.08
C LEU A 111 -2.10 0.61 -3.40
N ALA A 112 -1.85 0.70 -2.11
CA ALA A 112 -1.56 -0.46 -1.26
C ALA A 112 -2.74 -0.73 -0.34
N VAL A 113 -3.09 -2.00 -0.18
CA VAL A 113 -4.19 -2.45 0.67
C VAL A 113 -3.64 -3.30 1.79
N TYR A 114 -3.92 -2.87 3.01
CA TYR A 114 -3.50 -3.55 4.24
C TYR A 114 -4.71 -4.05 5.00
N ILE A 115 -4.57 -5.19 5.64
CA ILE A 115 -5.62 -5.78 6.48
C ILE A 115 -5.09 -5.91 7.91
N ARG A 116 -5.93 -5.54 8.86
CA ARG A 116 -5.64 -5.67 10.30
C ARG A 116 -5.54 -7.14 10.67
N CYS A 117 -4.50 -7.46 11.39
CA CYS A 117 -4.32 -8.78 11.95
C CYS A 117 -4.91 -8.91 13.35
#